data_a4e8a69ae1572dbcff0381f87197704a
#
_entry.id   a4e8a69ae1572dbcff0381f87197704a
#
_cell.length_a   1.000
_cell.length_b   1.000
_cell.length_c   1.000
_cell.angle_alpha   90.00
_cell.angle_beta   90.00
_cell.angle_gamma   90.00
#
_symmetry.space_group_name_H-M   'P 1'
#
loop_
_entity.id
_entity.type
_entity.pdbx_description
1 polymer ?
#
loop_
_entity_poly.entity_id
_entity_poly.type
_entity_poly.pdbx_seq_one_letter_code
_entity_poly.pdbx_strand_id
1 'polypeptide(L)'
;LGDVYKRQELRAAPERLYPDGRTALRIVDGAIATARRLVARLSAEGYRPEAAAELLAEEGFPGDTTPLARVLDFVCTQAAPRLRQTTDELDLLLAGVEGRFVPPLPGGSPSRGNAHILPTGRNFYAIDPAAVPSRAAWTVGQALAEQAVDAYRAQKGEPWPESVAIVVYSDECMKTNGEDIAEVFALMGVRPRYLGQTDKVVGVEPIPLAELGRPRIDAVLRISGLFRDTFPNVVELVERAVLAVAGLDEPPEQNFVKKHTDQERKRLVAEGLSENEALEQASLRVFGCPPGTYGAGVSKAIHSQNWESWRDLSQVYTLWSAHGYSSRFHGQAMPELFRSQLSSVGMTIKNESSVEIDMLDSDDFYSYHGGLIACVRDCSGPVSYTHLRAHETAANL
;
A
#
# COMPACT_ATOMS: atom_id res chain seq x y z
N LEU A 1 -10.26 -16.24 9.11
CA LEU A 1 -9.73 -16.39 7.73
C LEU A 1 -10.87 -16.66 6.72
N GLY A 2 -11.81 -17.61 6.99
CA GLY A 2 -12.92 -17.89 6.06
C GLY A 2 -13.84 -16.70 5.76
N ASP A 3 -14.07 -15.82 6.73
CA ASP A 3 -14.96 -14.65 6.58
C ASP A 3 -14.30 -13.50 5.81
N VAL A 4 -12.98 -13.38 5.87
CA VAL A 4 -12.21 -12.42 5.05
C VAL A 4 -12.29 -12.81 3.57
N TYR A 5 -12.17 -14.10 3.24
CA TYR A 5 -12.32 -14.59 1.87
C TYR A 5 -13.73 -14.37 1.33
N LYS A 6 -14.78 -14.67 2.09
CA LYS A 6 -16.17 -14.39 1.68
C LYS A 6 -16.43 -12.90 1.47
N ARG A 7 -15.82 -12.04 2.29
CA ARG A 7 -15.91 -10.59 2.13
C ARG A 7 -15.18 -10.10 0.89
N GLN A 8 -14.04 -10.72 0.55
CA GLN A 8 -13.31 -10.43 -0.69
C GLN A 8 -14.08 -10.93 -1.92
N GLU A 9 -14.66 -12.13 -1.90
CA GLU A 9 -15.53 -12.62 -2.98
C GLU A 9 -16.75 -11.72 -3.21
N LEU A 10 -17.37 -11.23 -2.14
CA LEU A 10 -18.50 -10.30 -2.23
C LEU A 10 -18.09 -8.95 -2.82
N ARG A 11 -16.87 -8.47 -2.52
CA ARG A 11 -16.32 -7.22 -3.05
C ARG A 11 -15.80 -7.33 -4.48
N ALA A 12 -15.28 -8.48 -4.87
CA ALA A 12 -14.80 -8.74 -6.23
C ALA A 12 -15.90 -8.72 -7.29
N ALA A 13 -17.17 -8.91 -6.88
CA ALA A 13 -18.31 -8.87 -7.78
C ALA A 13 -19.49 -8.13 -7.11
N PRO A 14 -19.40 -6.79 -6.92
CA PRO A 14 -20.36 -6.00 -6.16
C PRO A 14 -21.79 -6.07 -6.73
N GLU A 15 -21.93 -6.22 -8.04
CA GLU A 15 -23.20 -6.34 -8.75
C GLU A 15 -23.75 -7.77 -8.82
N ARG A 16 -23.04 -8.76 -8.26
CA ARG A 16 -23.51 -10.14 -8.25
C ARG A 16 -24.82 -10.25 -7.50
N LEU A 17 -25.85 -10.73 -8.18
CA LEU A 17 -27.18 -11.01 -7.61
C LEU A 17 -27.18 -12.36 -6.87
N TYR A 18 -27.69 -12.34 -5.65
CA TYR A 18 -27.93 -13.53 -4.84
C TYR A 18 -29.38 -14.00 -4.96
N PRO A 19 -29.70 -15.25 -4.55
CA PRO A 19 -31.06 -15.80 -4.69
C PRO A 19 -32.16 -14.99 -4.01
N ASP A 20 -31.82 -14.17 -3.02
CA ASP A 20 -32.72 -13.26 -2.30
C ASP A 20 -32.90 -11.90 -2.99
N GLY A 21 -32.31 -11.70 -4.20
CA GLY A 21 -32.42 -10.48 -4.98
C GLY A 21 -31.51 -9.34 -4.50
N ARG A 22 -30.65 -9.56 -3.50
CA ARG A 22 -29.67 -8.56 -3.05
C ARG A 22 -28.39 -8.66 -3.85
N THR A 23 -27.73 -7.51 -4.09
CA THR A 23 -26.37 -7.47 -4.62
C THR A 23 -25.35 -7.76 -3.52
N ALA A 24 -24.16 -8.21 -3.91
CA ALA A 24 -23.04 -8.40 -2.98
C ALA A 24 -22.77 -7.14 -2.14
N LEU A 25 -22.80 -5.97 -2.78
CA LEU A 25 -22.62 -4.67 -2.10
C LEU A 25 -23.67 -4.47 -0.99
N ARG A 26 -24.96 -4.64 -1.29
CA ARG A 26 -26.03 -4.50 -0.29
C ARG A 26 -25.91 -5.48 0.87
N ILE A 27 -25.37 -6.68 0.63
CA ILE A 27 -25.13 -7.66 1.71
C ILE A 27 -24.03 -7.15 2.64
N VAL A 28 -22.94 -6.63 2.08
CA VAL A 28 -21.82 -6.07 2.86
C VAL A 28 -22.27 -4.84 3.66
N ASP A 29 -22.99 -3.90 3.03
CA ASP A 29 -23.49 -2.70 3.69
C ASP A 29 -24.46 -3.05 4.82
N GLY A 30 -25.36 -4.02 4.58
CA GLY A 30 -26.28 -4.53 5.60
C GLY A 30 -25.54 -5.16 6.79
N ALA A 31 -24.47 -5.90 6.53
CA ALA A 31 -23.62 -6.49 7.58
C ALA A 31 -22.90 -5.41 8.40
N ILE A 32 -22.34 -4.40 7.73
CA ILE A 32 -21.66 -3.26 8.39
C ILE A 32 -22.66 -2.48 9.25
N ALA A 33 -23.84 -2.15 8.72
CA ALA A 33 -24.88 -1.44 9.45
C ALA A 33 -25.33 -2.23 10.68
N THR A 34 -25.47 -3.56 10.56
CA THR A 34 -25.83 -4.44 11.67
C THR A 34 -24.71 -4.48 12.73
N ALA A 35 -23.45 -4.61 12.33
CA ALA A 35 -22.33 -4.59 13.25
C ALA A 35 -22.24 -3.26 14.02
N ARG A 36 -22.40 -2.12 13.33
CA ARG A 36 -22.45 -0.79 13.97
C ARG A 36 -23.59 -0.70 14.99
N ARG A 37 -24.77 -1.19 14.65
CA ARG A 37 -25.93 -1.20 15.56
C ARG A 37 -25.68 -2.07 16.81
N LEU A 38 -25.13 -3.27 16.64
CA LEU A 38 -24.81 -4.16 17.75
C LEU A 38 -23.77 -3.53 18.70
N VAL A 39 -22.70 -2.96 18.15
CA VAL A 39 -21.67 -2.30 18.96
C VAL A 39 -22.24 -1.07 19.68
N ALA A 40 -23.09 -0.28 19.03
CA ALA A 40 -23.73 0.88 19.66
C ALA A 40 -24.63 0.45 20.82
N ARG A 41 -25.41 -0.62 20.67
CA ARG A 41 -26.22 -1.19 21.75
C ARG A 41 -25.37 -1.72 22.91
N LEU A 42 -24.27 -2.46 22.60
CA LEU A 42 -23.34 -2.91 23.62
C LEU A 42 -22.69 -1.74 24.38
N SER A 43 -22.39 -0.66 23.68
CA SER A 43 -21.85 0.56 24.29
C SER A 43 -22.85 1.17 25.27
N ALA A 44 -24.11 1.25 24.91
CA ALA A 44 -25.18 1.74 25.79
C ALA A 44 -25.33 0.87 27.05
N GLU A 45 -25.11 -0.44 26.94
CA GLU A 45 -25.10 -1.41 28.05
C GLU A 45 -23.75 -1.50 28.79
N GLY A 46 -22.82 -0.60 28.51
CA GLY A 46 -21.49 -0.55 29.15
C GLY A 46 -20.58 -1.69 28.80
N TYR A 47 -20.82 -2.38 27.69
CA TYR A 47 -20.04 -3.54 27.20
C TYR A 47 -20.04 -4.72 28.18
N ARG A 48 -21.21 -5.00 28.80
CA ARG A 48 -21.37 -6.20 29.63
C ARG A 48 -21.42 -7.46 28.78
N PRO A 49 -20.64 -8.51 29.09
CA PRO A 49 -20.66 -9.76 28.31
C PRO A 49 -22.03 -10.41 28.20
N GLU A 50 -22.84 -10.33 29.28
CA GLU A 50 -24.19 -10.86 29.31
C GLU A 50 -25.09 -10.17 28.27
N ALA A 51 -24.95 -8.86 28.10
CA ALA A 51 -25.70 -8.09 27.11
C ALA A 51 -25.41 -8.56 25.67
N ALA A 52 -24.21 -9.06 25.40
CA ALA A 52 -23.87 -9.60 24.08
C ALA A 52 -24.74 -10.84 23.74
N ALA A 53 -24.95 -11.74 24.67
CA ALA A 53 -25.80 -12.92 24.47
C ALA A 53 -27.28 -12.55 24.32
N GLU A 54 -27.76 -11.61 25.15
CA GLU A 54 -29.13 -11.09 25.08
C GLU A 54 -29.39 -10.44 23.70
N LEU A 55 -28.49 -9.59 23.23
CA LEU A 55 -28.58 -8.93 21.92
C LEU A 55 -28.62 -9.91 20.75
N LEU A 56 -27.79 -10.96 20.78
CA LEU A 56 -27.83 -11.99 19.75
C LEU A 56 -29.12 -12.77 19.70
N ALA A 57 -29.70 -13.06 20.89
CA ALA A 57 -30.98 -13.72 21.00
C ALA A 57 -32.14 -12.85 20.49
N GLU A 58 -32.12 -11.55 20.81
CA GLU A 58 -33.15 -10.59 20.37
C GLU A 58 -33.11 -10.35 18.84
N GLU A 59 -31.92 -10.27 18.24
CA GLU A 59 -31.75 -10.03 16.79
C GLU A 59 -32.15 -11.23 15.93
N GLY A 60 -32.17 -12.44 16.49
CA GLY A 60 -32.68 -13.63 15.84
C GLY A 60 -31.94 -14.01 14.56
N PHE A 61 -30.60 -13.90 14.55
CA PHE A 61 -29.79 -14.24 13.37
C PHE A 61 -30.01 -15.70 12.95
N PRO A 62 -30.19 -15.95 11.63
CA PRO A 62 -30.33 -17.31 11.15
C PRO A 62 -28.97 -18.04 11.17
N GLY A 63 -29.00 -19.32 11.61
CA GLY A 63 -27.82 -20.20 11.58
C GLY A 63 -26.95 -20.13 12.84
N ASP A 64 -25.68 -20.58 12.71
CA ASP A 64 -24.75 -20.62 13.83
C ASP A 64 -24.23 -19.22 14.17
N THR A 65 -24.58 -18.72 15.34
CA THR A 65 -24.14 -17.40 15.85
C THR A 65 -22.88 -17.48 16.69
N THR A 66 -22.30 -18.67 16.89
CA THR A 66 -21.08 -18.86 17.70
C THR A 66 -19.92 -17.96 17.28
N PRO A 67 -19.60 -17.79 15.99
CA PRO A 67 -18.52 -16.88 15.58
C PRO A 67 -18.80 -15.42 15.97
N LEU A 68 -20.05 -14.97 15.83
CA LEU A 68 -20.45 -13.61 16.18
C LEU A 68 -20.41 -13.41 17.71
N ALA A 69 -20.88 -14.39 18.48
CA ALA A 69 -20.80 -14.37 19.94
C ALA A 69 -19.36 -14.21 20.42
N ARG A 70 -18.39 -14.93 19.83
CA ARG A 70 -16.96 -14.80 20.14
C ARG A 70 -16.43 -13.40 19.87
N VAL A 71 -16.83 -12.77 18.75
CA VAL A 71 -16.43 -11.40 18.42
C VAL A 71 -17.00 -10.40 19.43
N LEU A 72 -18.28 -10.52 19.78
CA LEU A 72 -18.91 -9.63 20.75
C LEU A 72 -18.34 -9.83 22.16
N ASP A 73 -18.05 -11.06 22.56
CA ASP A 73 -17.33 -11.36 23.81
C ASP A 73 -15.95 -10.71 23.83
N PHE A 74 -15.17 -10.85 22.76
CA PHE A 74 -13.87 -10.16 22.61
C PHE A 74 -14.01 -8.63 22.73
N VAL A 75 -15.07 -8.05 22.13
CA VAL A 75 -15.34 -6.61 22.26
C VAL A 75 -15.58 -6.24 23.70
N CYS A 76 -16.41 -6.99 24.42
CA CYS A 76 -16.75 -6.72 25.81
C CYS A 76 -15.59 -6.96 26.78
N THR A 77 -14.87 -8.08 26.62
CA THR A 77 -13.88 -8.54 27.59
C THR A 77 -12.46 -8.06 27.33
N GLN A 78 -12.14 -7.69 26.08
CA GLN A 78 -10.79 -7.29 25.68
C GLN A 78 -10.73 -5.89 25.08
N ALA A 79 -11.48 -5.62 23.98
CA ALA A 79 -11.32 -4.38 23.25
C ALA A 79 -11.82 -3.16 24.07
N ALA A 80 -13.04 -3.19 24.59
CA ALA A 80 -13.60 -2.06 25.33
C ALA A 80 -12.83 -1.75 26.63
N PRO A 81 -12.43 -2.74 27.47
CA PRO A 81 -11.59 -2.47 28.64
C PRO A 81 -10.25 -1.83 28.26
N ARG A 82 -9.58 -2.32 27.21
CA ARG A 82 -8.29 -1.80 26.76
C ARG A 82 -8.42 -0.39 26.15
N LEU A 83 -9.51 -0.11 25.43
CA LEU A 83 -9.78 1.25 24.93
C LEU A 83 -10.00 2.24 26.08
N ARG A 84 -10.62 1.83 27.19
CA ARG A 84 -10.74 2.69 28.37
C ARG A 84 -9.40 3.04 29.04
N GLN A 85 -8.37 2.22 28.80
CA GLN A 85 -7.01 2.43 29.31
C GLN A 85 -6.17 3.35 28.39
N THR A 86 -6.73 3.92 27.33
CA THR A 86 -5.99 4.87 26.46
C THR A 86 -5.57 6.14 27.21
N THR A 87 -6.23 6.47 28.32
CA THR A 87 -5.79 7.54 29.22
C THR A 87 -4.41 7.29 29.84
N ASP A 88 -3.94 6.03 29.90
CA ASP A 88 -2.62 5.67 30.35
C ASP A 88 -1.51 6.35 29.51
N GLU A 89 -1.82 6.82 28.31
CA GLU A 89 -0.88 7.59 27.47
C GLU A 89 -0.33 8.82 28.20
N LEU A 90 -1.18 9.53 28.93
CA LEU A 90 -0.79 10.72 29.69
C LEU A 90 0.10 10.33 30.89
N ASP A 91 -0.29 9.28 31.61
CA ASP A 91 0.46 8.80 32.78
C ASP A 91 1.82 8.24 32.39
N LEU A 92 1.88 7.55 31.26
CA LEU A 92 3.13 6.96 30.73
C LEU A 92 4.04 8.05 30.14
N LEU A 93 3.47 9.09 29.52
CA LEU A 93 4.23 10.26 29.08
C LEU A 93 4.89 10.96 30.29
N LEU A 94 4.13 11.22 31.34
CA LEU A 94 4.64 11.81 32.57
C LEU A 94 5.71 10.90 33.22
N ALA A 95 5.46 9.61 33.24
CA ALA A 95 6.45 8.63 33.73
C ALA A 95 7.77 8.72 32.95
N GLY A 96 7.70 8.85 31.62
CA GLY A 96 8.89 9.01 30.78
C GLY A 96 9.62 10.31 31.03
N VAL A 97 8.90 11.43 31.20
CA VAL A 97 9.48 12.74 31.54
C VAL A 97 10.16 12.70 32.92
N GLU A 98 9.60 11.97 33.88
CA GLU A 98 10.19 11.75 35.22
C GLU A 98 11.35 10.75 35.23
N GLY A 99 11.71 10.16 34.08
CA GLY A 99 12.79 9.17 33.99
C GLY A 99 12.42 7.79 34.52
N ARG A 100 11.12 7.50 34.70
CA ARG A 100 10.63 6.16 35.08
C ARG A 100 10.60 5.22 33.88
N PHE A 101 10.70 3.93 34.14
CA PHE A 101 10.61 2.91 33.10
C PHE A 101 9.19 2.84 32.51
N VAL A 102 9.10 2.95 31.20
CA VAL A 102 7.86 2.71 30.44
C VAL A 102 8.00 1.36 29.71
N PRO A 103 7.17 0.35 30.02
CA PRO A 103 7.26 -0.95 29.36
C PRO A 103 6.94 -0.82 27.85
N PRO A 104 7.81 -1.33 26.95
CA PRO A 104 7.58 -1.23 25.53
C PRO A 104 6.49 -2.19 25.06
N LEU A 105 5.62 -1.72 24.15
CA LEU A 105 4.65 -2.52 23.42
C LEU A 105 4.72 -2.20 21.93
N PRO A 106 4.20 -3.10 21.06
CA PRO A 106 4.14 -2.82 19.64
C PRO A 106 3.21 -1.64 19.33
N GLY A 107 3.63 -0.83 18.36
CA GLY A 107 2.78 0.15 17.70
C GLY A 107 2.01 -0.49 16.54
N GLY A 108 1.10 0.26 15.96
CA GLY A 108 0.30 -0.17 14.83
C GLY A 108 -1.05 0.52 14.78
N SER A 109 -1.94 0.07 13.89
CA SER A 109 -3.30 0.58 13.78
C SER A 109 -4.29 -0.42 14.35
N PRO A 110 -4.94 -0.14 15.51
CA PRO A 110 -5.93 -1.04 16.10
C PRO A 110 -7.12 -1.32 15.16
N SER A 111 -7.51 -0.32 14.35
CA SER A 111 -8.62 -0.43 13.40
C SER A 111 -8.33 -1.34 12.20
N ARG A 112 -7.07 -1.70 11.99
CA ARG A 112 -6.60 -2.58 10.91
C ARG A 112 -6.34 -4.03 11.35
N GLY A 113 -7.13 -4.54 12.27
CA GLY A 113 -6.99 -5.91 12.77
C GLY A 113 -5.96 -6.09 13.87
N ASN A 114 -5.29 -5.02 14.30
CA ASN A 114 -4.26 -5.04 15.33
C ASN A 114 -4.81 -4.66 16.73
N ALA A 115 -6.04 -5.03 17.05
CA ALA A 115 -6.64 -4.72 18.37
C ALA A 115 -5.81 -5.23 19.56
N HIS A 116 -4.88 -6.17 19.32
CA HIS A 116 -3.98 -6.72 20.35
C HIS A 116 -2.95 -5.70 20.86
N ILE A 117 -2.67 -4.61 20.11
CA ILE A 117 -1.74 -3.56 20.55
C ILE A 117 -2.33 -2.62 21.60
N LEU A 118 -3.64 -2.69 21.84
CA LEU A 118 -4.27 -1.94 22.92
C LEU A 118 -3.86 -2.47 24.30
N PRO A 119 -3.78 -1.61 25.33
CA PRO A 119 -3.94 -0.15 25.29
C PRO A 119 -2.74 0.55 24.66
N THR A 120 -2.96 1.72 24.07
CA THR A 120 -1.92 2.58 23.49
C THR A 120 -1.09 3.29 24.58
N GLY A 121 -0.12 4.13 24.21
CA GLY A 121 0.75 4.88 25.15
C GLY A 121 2.09 4.20 25.47
N ARG A 122 2.33 3.01 24.93
CA ARG A 122 3.57 2.24 25.09
C ARG A 122 4.13 1.74 23.77
N ASN A 123 3.80 2.43 22.68
CA ASN A 123 4.10 2.06 21.29
C ASN A 123 5.58 2.34 20.98
N PHE A 124 6.46 1.43 21.36
CA PHE A 124 7.89 1.60 21.25
C PHE A 124 8.49 1.06 19.95
N TYR A 125 7.85 0.09 19.34
CA TYR A 125 8.23 -0.48 18.05
C TYR A 125 6.98 -0.75 17.20
N ALA A 126 7.06 -0.40 15.91
CA ALA A 126 5.92 -0.51 15.01
C ALA A 126 5.93 -1.82 14.22
N ILE A 127 7.02 -2.10 13.50
CA ILE A 127 7.13 -3.21 12.56
C ILE A 127 8.58 -3.71 12.49
N ASP A 128 8.76 -5.01 12.24
CA ASP A 128 10.04 -5.55 11.81
C ASP A 128 10.20 -5.32 10.30
N PRO A 129 11.10 -4.43 9.84
CA PRO A 129 11.28 -4.18 8.39
C PRO A 129 11.64 -5.45 7.60
N ALA A 130 12.26 -6.44 8.25
CA ALA A 130 12.59 -7.71 7.60
C ALA A 130 11.36 -8.59 7.36
N ALA A 131 10.20 -8.29 7.96
CA ALA A 131 8.94 -8.98 7.76
C ALA A 131 8.01 -8.28 6.74
N VAL A 132 8.55 -7.39 5.91
CA VAL A 132 7.81 -6.64 4.87
C VAL A 132 8.21 -7.15 3.49
N PRO A 133 7.20 -7.50 2.64
CA PRO A 133 5.77 -7.67 2.95
C PRO A 133 5.49 -8.97 3.73
N SER A 134 4.53 -8.93 4.65
CA SER A 134 4.09 -10.14 5.36
C SER A 134 3.33 -11.11 4.43
N ARG A 135 3.12 -12.37 4.87
CA ARG A 135 2.32 -13.34 4.09
C ARG A 135 0.88 -12.88 3.87
N ALA A 136 0.29 -12.23 4.87
CA ALA A 136 -1.05 -11.67 4.74
C ALA A 136 -1.07 -10.52 3.73
N ALA A 137 -0.10 -9.60 3.80
CA ALA A 137 0.07 -8.52 2.84
C ALA A 137 0.31 -9.04 1.42
N TRP A 138 1.06 -10.14 1.27
CA TRP A 138 1.26 -10.77 -0.04
C TRP A 138 -0.06 -11.20 -0.68
N THR A 139 -0.96 -11.83 0.08
CA THR A 139 -2.29 -12.23 -0.43
C THR A 139 -3.13 -11.03 -0.87
N VAL A 140 -3.08 -9.94 -0.09
CA VAL A 140 -3.80 -8.71 -0.42
C VAL A 140 -3.17 -8.02 -1.63
N GLY A 141 -1.84 -7.90 -1.67
CA GLY A 141 -1.12 -7.25 -2.77
C GLY A 141 -1.34 -7.93 -4.12
N GLN A 142 -1.45 -9.26 -4.15
CA GLN A 142 -1.85 -9.98 -5.38
C GLN A 142 -3.24 -9.53 -5.87
N ALA A 143 -4.22 -9.45 -4.97
CA ALA A 143 -5.56 -9.00 -5.32
C ALA A 143 -5.60 -7.52 -5.74
N LEU A 144 -4.75 -6.67 -5.13
CA LEU A 144 -4.59 -5.26 -5.52
C LEU A 144 -4.07 -5.15 -6.95
N ALA A 145 -3.00 -5.87 -7.28
CA ALA A 145 -2.42 -5.88 -8.61
C ALA A 145 -3.41 -6.33 -9.69
N GLU A 146 -4.17 -7.40 -9.42
CA GLU A 146 -5.20 -7.89 -10.34
C GLU A 146 -6.31 -6.85 -10.54
N GLN A 147 -6.83 -6.24 -9.47
CA GLN A 147 -7.87 -5.22 -9.55
C GLN A 147 -7.39 -3.97 -10.31
N ALA A 148 -6.17 -3.51 -10.08
CA ALA A 148 -5.60 -2.37 -10.78
C ALA A 148 -5.49 -2.64 -12.28
N VAL A 149 -5.00 -3.83 -12.66
CA VAL A 149 -4.87 -4.25 -14.06
C VAL A 149 -6.23 -4.40 -14.72
N ASP A 150 -7.22 -5.01 -14.05
CA ASP A 150 -8.56 -5.18 -14.59
C ASP A 150 -9.28 -3.83 -14.77
N ALA A 151 -9.10 -2.91 -13.83
CA ALA A 151 -9.63 -1.55 -13.95
C ALA A 151 -9.00 -0.79 -15.14
N TYR A 152 -7.68 -0.92 -15.34
CA TYR A 152 -7.00 -0.36 -16.51
C TYR A 152 -7.56 -0.91 -17.81
N ARG A 153 -7.71 -2.23 -17.94
CA ARG A 153 -8.25 -2.90 -19.12
C ARG A 153 -9.69 -2.45 -19.44
N ALA A 154 -10.52 -2.35 -18.40
CA ALA A 154 -11.91 -1.93 -18.55
C ALA A 154 -12.04 -0.50 -19.09
N GLN A 155 -11.15 0.40 -18.67
CA GLN A 155 -11.19 1.80 -19.11
C GLN A 155 -10.51 2.06 -20.45
N LYS A 156 -9.39 1.40 -20.73
CA LYS A 156 -8.57 1.71 -21.91
C LYS A 156 -8.85 0.83 -23.10
N GLY A 157 -9.40 -0.36 -22.90
CA GLY A 157 -9.49 -1.36 -23.96
C GLY A 157 -8.14 -1.94 -24.38
N GLU A 158 -7.03 -1.48 -23.76
CA GLU A 158 -5.69 -2.05 -23.92
C GLU A 158 -5.53 -3.26 -23.01
N PRO A 159 -4.77 -4.28 -23.45
CA PRO A 159 -4.68 -5.52 -22.68
C PRO A 159 -3.93 -5.34 -21.34
N TRP A 160 -2.86 -4.53 -21.31
CA TRP A 160 -1.99 -4.36 -20.14
C TRP A 160 -1.29 -3.00 -20.13
N PRO A 161 -1.08 -2.34 -18.96
CA PRO A 161 -0.12 -1.25 -18.86
C PRO A 161 1.30 -1.82 -18.95
N GLU A 162 2.19 -1.21 -19.71
CA GLU A 162 3.59 -1.64 -19.73
C GLU A 162 4.30 -1.30 -18.42
N SER A 163 3.98 -0.15 -17.84
CA SER A 163 4.53 0.32 -16.57
C SER A 163 3.47 1.03 -15.74
N VAL A 164 3.62 0.92 -14.43
CA VAL A 164 2.83 1.68 -13.44
C VAL A 164 3.77 2.55 -12.60
N ALA A 165 3.25 3.67 -12.11
CA ALA A 165 3.94 4.45 -11.08
C ALA A 165 3.13 4.42 -9.79
N ILE A 166 3.75 4.04 -8.68
CA ILE A 166 3.09 3.88 -7.38
C ILE A 166 3.70 4.81 -6.33
N VAL A 167 2.84 5.48 -5.56
CA VAL A 167 3.25 6.24 -4.38
C VAL A 167 3.24 5.31 -3.17
N VAL A 168 4.38 5.18 -2.48
CA VAL A 168 4.55 4.31 -1.33
C VAL A 168 4.86 5.13 -0.08
N TYR A 169 3.96 5.09 0.90
CA TYR A 169 4.15 5.72 2.18
C TYR A 169 4.65 4.75 3.24
N SER A 170 5.44 5.25 4.19
CA SER A 170 5.93 4.46 5.31
C SER A 170 4.80 4.04 6.25
N ASP A 171 3.90 4.97 6.58
CA ASP A 171 2.79 4.71 7.48
C ASP A 171 1.80 3.69 6.90
N GLU A 172 1.51 3.75 5.60
CA GLU A 172 0.73 2.72 4.92
C GLU A 172 1.42 1.36 4.96
N CYS A 173 2.72 1.34 4.69
CA CYS A 173 3.52 0.11 4.77
C CYS A 173 3.52 -0.48 6.19
N MET A 174 3.61 0.37 7.23
CA MET A 174 3.52 -0.05 8.63
C MET A 174 2.12 -0.57 8.99
N LYS A 175 1.06 0.14 8.60
CA LYS A 175 -0.34 -0.21 8.90
C LYS A 175 -0.76 -1.53 8.23
N THR A 176 -0.29 -1.75 7.01
CA THR A 176 -0.70 -2.88 6.16
C THR A 176 0.29 -4.04 6.16
N ASN A 177 1.44 -3.89 6.84
CA ASN A 177 2.58 -4.82 6.78
C ASN A 177 3.09 -5.02 5.34
N GLY A 178 3.02 -3.96 4.51
CA GLY A 178 3.63 -3.91 3.19
C GLY A 178 2.76 -4.34 2.02
N GLU A 179 1.45 -4.07 2.05
CA GLU A 179 0.53 -4.38 0.92
C GLU A 179 0.98 -3.71 -0.39
N ASP A 180 1.42 -2.43 -0.36
CA ASP A 180 1.94 -1.73 -1.55
C ASP A 180 3.15 -2.43 -2.18
N ILE A 181 4.06 -2.92 -1.34
CA ILE A 181 5.25 -3.64 -1.81
C ILE A 181 4.87 -5.01 -2.39
N ALA A 182 3.91 -5.67 -1.76
CA ALA A 182 3.34 -6.92 -2.26
C ALA A 182 2.64 -6.72 -3.62
N GLU A 183 1.92 -5.61 -3.80
CA GLU A 183 1.31 -5.23 -5.07
C GLU A 183 2.38 -5.02 -6.16
N VAL A 184 3.45 -4.28 -5.86
CA VAL A 184 4.58 -4.09 -6.78
C VAL A 184 5.19 -5.43 -7.20
N PHE A 185 5.43 -6.33 -6.25
CA PHE A 185 5.96 -7.66 -6.56
C PHE A 185 5.00 -8.48 -7.40
N ALA A 186 3.71 -8.45 -7.11
CA ALA A 186 2.69 -9.13 -7.91
C ALA A 186 2.64 -8.58 -9.34
N LEU A 187 2.69 -7.25 -9.53
CA LEU A 187 2.76 -6.62 -10.86
C LEU A 187 3.96 -7.09 -11.66
N MET A 188 5.17 -7.09 -11.06
CA MET A 188 6.40 -7.58 -11.69
C MET A 188 6.41 -9.11 -11.88
N GLY A 189 5.49 -9.83 -11.27
CA GLY A 189 5.43 -11.31 -11.31
C GLY A 189 6.57 -11.95 -10.54
N VAL A 190 6.86 -11.44 -9.34
CA VAL A 190 7.74 -12.08 -8.36
C VAL A 190 6.98 -12.34 -7.07
N ARG A 191 7.38 -13.35 -6.31
CA ARG A 191 6.85 -13.62 -4.98
C ARG A 191 7.93 -13.48 -3.91
N PRO A 192 7.59 -13.01 -2.70
CA PRO A 192 8.52 -12.98 -1.58
C PRO A 192 8.82 -14.41 -1.11
N ARG A 193 10.08 -14.65 -0.77
CA ARG A 193 10.55 -15.91 -0.18
C ARG A 193 10.76 -15.72 1.30
N TYR A 194 10.04 -16.46 2.11
CA TYR A 194 10.02 -16.34 3.56
C TYR A 194 10.92 -17.37 4.26
N LEU A 195 11.43 -17.00 5.42
CA LEU A 195 12.21 -17.90 6.29
C LEU A 195 11.28 -18.83 7.08
N GLY A 196 11.16 -20.07 6.65
CA GLY A 196 10.32 -21.07 7.29
C GLY A 196 8.86 -20.62 7.45
N GLN A 197 8.35 -20.68 8.69
CA GLN A 197 6.98 -20.27 9.02
C GLN A 197 6.89 -18.81 9.48
N THR A 198 8.00 -18.06 9.49
CA THR A 198 8.00 -16.64 9.87
C THR A 198 7.60 -15.75 8.70
N ASP A 199 7.30 -14.48 8.98
CA ASP A 199 7.10 -13.45 7.96
C ASP A 199 8.41 -12.80 7.49
N LYS A 200 9.58 -13.23 7.98
CA LYS A 200 10.86 -12.69 7.53
C LYS A 200 11.13 -13.02 6.08
N VAL A 201 11.27 -11.98 5.26
CA VAL A 201 11.56 -12.08 3.83
C VAL A 201 13.07 -12.23 3.64
N VAL A 202 13.50 -13.32 2.99
CA VAL A 202 14.92 -13.61 2.73
C VAL A 202 15.29 -13.38 1.27
N GLY A 203 14.34 -13.01 0.42
CA GLY A 203 14.54 -12.73 -0.99
C GLY A 203 13.24 -12.79 -1.77
N VAL A 204 13.37 -12.77 -3.09
CA VAL A 204 12.25 -12.88 -4.04
C VAL A 204 12.53 -13.98 -5.04
N GLU A 205 11.52 -14.52 -5.66
CA GLU A 205 11.63 -15.47 -6.78
C GLU A 205 10.64 -15.13 -7.89
N PRO A 206 11.03 -15.17 -9.15
CA PRO A 206 10.12 -14.98 -10.27
C PRO A 206 9.03 -16.06 -10.32
N ILE A 207 7.79 -15.63 -10.55
CA ILE A 207 6.66 -16.50 -10.83
C ILE A 207 6.76 -16.89 -12.31
N PRO A 208 6.67 -18.18 -12.68
CA PRO A 208 6.66 -18.58 -14.09
C PRO A 208 5.53 -17.91 -14.87
N LEU A 209 5.75 -17.47 -16.11
CA LEU A 209 4.73 -16.79 -16.93
C LEU A 209 3.45 -17.63 -17.10
N ALA A 210 3.58 -18.95 -17.16
CA ALA A 210 2.43 -19.85 -17.25
C ALA A 210 1.55 -19.83 -15.98
N GLU A 211 2.14 -19.57 -14.82
CA GLU A 211 1.42 -19.38 -13.54
C GLU A 211 0.90 -17.97 -13.41
N LEU A 212 1.68 -16.96 -13.82
CA LEU A 212 1.32 -15.55 -13.76
C LEU A 212 0.12 -15.21 -14.66
N GLY A 213 -0.01 -15.88 -15.81
CA GLY A 213 -1.15 -15.74 -16.74
C GLY A 213 -1.22 -14.40 -17.48
N ARG A 214 -0.22 -13.52 -17.35
CA ARG A 214 -0.10 -12.21 -17.98
C ARG A 214 1.37 -11.78 -18.14
N PRO A 215 1.64 -10.72 -18.91
CA PRO A 215 2.97 -10.12 -18.94
C PRO A 215 3.40 -9.60 -17.57
N ARG A 216 4.71 -9.51 -17.36
CA ARG A 216 5.30 -8.81 -16.23
C ARG A 216 5.20 -7.31 -16.45
N ILE A 217 4.53 -6.62 -15.54
CA ILE A 217 4.31 -5.18 -15.59
C ILE A 217 5.44 -4.50 -14.82
N ASP A 218 6.05 -3.48 -15.41
CA ASP A 218 7.08 -2.70 -14.75
C ASP A 218 6.47 -1.75 -13.70
N ALA A 219 7.23 -1.38 -12.68
CA ALA A 219 6.74 -0.50 -11.63
C ALA A 219 7.81 0.50 -11.19
N VAL A 220 7.46 1.79 -11.20
CA VAL A 220 8.28 2.88 -10.68
C VAL A 220 7.72 3.32 -9.33
N LEU A 221 8.52 3.23 -8.28
CA LEU A 221 8.11 3.56 -6.92
C LEU A 221 8.53 4.98 -6.56
N ARG A 222 7.56 5.79 -6.14
CA ARG A 222 7.82 7.07 -5.49
C ARG A 222 7.64 6.90 -3.99
N ILE A 223 8.75 6.75 -3.27
CA ILE A 223 8.73 6.52 -1.81
C ILE A 223 8.71 7.82 -1.02
N SER A 224 8.08 7.83 0.14
CA SER A 224 8.20 8.92 1.11
C SER A 224 9.58 8.94 1.78
N GLY A 225 9.97 10.10 2.34
CA GLY A 225 11.24 10.21 3.07
C GLY A 225 11.28 9.29 4.28
N LEU A 226 10.15 9.13 4.96
CA LEU A 226 10.03 8.21 6.09
C LEU A 226 10.17 6.74 5.66
N PHE A 227 9.63 6.36 4.47
CA PHE A 227 9.83 5.01 3.92
C PHE A 227 11.31 4.73 3.66
N ARG A 228 12.02 5.67 3.02
CA ARG A 228 13.47 5.59 2.80
C ARG A 228 14.23 5.26 4.10
N ASP A 229 13.85 5.94 5.18
CA ASP A 229 14.57 5.84 6.46
C ASP A 229 14.20 4.57 7.23
N THR A 230 12.96 4.09 7.11
CA THR A 230 12.43 2.93 7.85
C THR A 230 12.69 1.60 7.15
N PHE A 231 12.64 1.57 5.81
CA PHE A 231 12.63 0.34 5.02
C PHE A 231 13.76 0.25 3.97
N PRO A 232 15.02 0.56 4.31
CA PRO A 232 16.13 0.46 3.34
C PRO A 232 16.30 -0.97 2.80
N ASN A 233 16.05 -2.00 3.61
CA ASN A 233 16.06 -3.40 3.20
C ASN A 233 14.99 -3.73 2.15
N VAL A 234 13.84 -3.05 2.18
CA VAL A 234 12.77 -3.24 1.18
C VAL A 234 13.16 -2.59 -0.14
N VAL A 235 13.84 -1.43 -0.10
CA VAL A 235 14.42 -0.81 -1.31
C VAL A 235 15.37 -1.79 -2.01
N GLU A 236 16.29 -2.43 -1.27
CA GLU A 236 17.17 -3.46 -1.83
C GLU A 236 16.40 -4.69 -2.34
N LEU A 237 15.29 -5.05 -1.70
CA LEU A 237 14.46 -6.17 -2.11
C LEU A 237 13.76 -5.89 -3.45
N VAL A 238 13.30 -4.64 -3.67
CA VAL A 238 12.76 -4.18 -4.95
C VAL A 238 13.83 -4.25 -6.05
N GLU A 239 15.04 -3.77 -5.79
CA GLU A 239 16.16 -3.87 -6.73
C GLU A 239 16.42 -5.34 -7.12
N ARG A 240 16.47 -6.25 -6.15
CA ARG A 240 16.63 -7.70 -6.42
C ARG A 240 15.48 -8.27 -7.26
N ALA A 241 14.25 -7.80 -7.05
CA ALA A 241 13.11 -8.21 -7.86
C ALA A 241 13.27 -7.77 -9.32
N VAL A 242 13.65 -6.51 -9.55
CA VAL A 242 13.92 -5.99 -10.90
C VAL A 242 15.02 -6.79 -11.59
N LEU A 243 16.16 -6.98 -10.94
CA LEU A 243 17.31 -7.72 -11.51
C LEU A 243 16.95 -9.17 -11.80
N ALA A 244 16.21 -9.84 -10.89
CA ALA A 244 15.79 -11.23 -11.10
C ALA A 244 14.89 -11.37 -12.33
N VAL A 245 13.97 -10.43 -12.55
CA VAL A 245 13.02 -10.45 -13.68
C VAL A 245 13.69 -9.99 -14.98
N ALA A 246 14.52 -8.94 -14.94
CA ALA A 246 15.25 -8.46 -16.13
C ALA A 246 16.24 -9.49 -16.67
N GLY A 247 16.76 -10.36 -15.80
CA GLY A 247 17.69 -11.44 -16.18
C GLY A 247 17.03 -12.65 -16.84
N LEU A 248 15.69 -12.74 -16.92
CA LEU A 248 15.01 -13.89 -17.52
C LEU A 248 15.08 -13.87 -19.03
N ASP A 249 15.13 -15.09 -19.63
CA ASP A 249 15.04 -15.26 -21.08
C ASP A 249 13.57 -15.28 -21.51
N GLU A 250 12.95 -14.09 -21.50
CA GLU A 250 11.55 -13.88 -21.84
C GLU A 250 11.44 -12.81 -22.94
N PRO A 251 10.46 -12.91 -23.86
CA PRO A 251 10.28 -11.90 -24.91
C PRO A 251 9.81 -10.55 -24.31
N PRO A 252 10.19 -9.41 -24.94
CA PRO A 252 9.88 -8.07 -24.45
C PRO A 252 8.37 -7.81 -24.26
N GLU A 253 7.53 -8.47 -25.04
CA GLU A 253 6.07 -8.33 -24.99
C GLU A 253 5.47 -9.05 -23.79
N GLN A 254 6.22 -9.95 -23.15
CA GLN A 254 5.82 -10.67 -21.94
C GLN A 254 6.58 -10.25 -20.68
N ASN A 255 7.61 -9.40 -20.84
CA ASN A 255 8.41 -8.91 -19.73
C ASN A 255 8.78 -7.43 -19.94
N PHE A 256 7.89 -6.56 -19.49
CA PHE A 256 8.11 -5.11 -19.63
C PHE A 256 9.23 -4.61 -18.71
N VAL A 257 9.49 -5.26 -17.58
CA VAL A 257 10.64 -4.93 -16.70
C VAL A 257 11.96 -5.10 -17.47
N LYS A 258 12.12 -6.26 -18.13
CA LYS A 258 13.29 -6.52 -18.97
C LYS A 258 13.36 -5.56 -20.15
N LYS A 259 12.25 -5.33 -20.85
CA LYS A 259 12.15 -4.43 -21.98
C LYS A 259 12.70 -3.05 -21.64
N HIS A 260 12.18 -2.44 -20.57
CA HIS A 260 12.58 -1.09 -20.17
C HIS A 260 14.00 -1.04 -19.62
N THR A 261 14.42 -2.06 -18.86
CA THR A 261 15.79 -2.15 -18.36
C THR A 261 16.79 -2.27 -19.49
N ASP A 262 16.54 -3.10 -20.51
CA ASP A 262 17.41 -3.27 -21.66
C ASP A 262 17.45 -2.01 -22.55
N GLN A 263 16.33 -1.32 -22.72
CA GLN A 263 16.26 -0.05 -23.47
C GLN A 263 17.08 1.04 -22.79
N GLU A 264 16.89 1.21 -21.49
CA GLU A 264 17.60 2.21 -20.70
C GLU A 264 19.09 1.92 -20.60
N ARG A 265 19.48 0.65 -20.39
CA ARG A 265 20.89 0.22 -20.40
C ARG A 265 21.57 0.57 -21.72
N LYS A 266 20.92 0.30 -22.86
CA LYS A 266 21.47 0.65 -24.19
C LYS A 266 21.65 2.16 -24.35
N ARG A 267 20.69 2.97 -23.86
CA ARG A 267 20.80 4.43 -23.87
C ARG A 267 22.01 4.89 -23.06
N LEU A 268 22.14 4.41 -21.82
CA LEU A 268 23.23 4.80 -20.91
C LEU A 268 24.60 4.37 -21.41
N VAL A 269 24.73 3.19 -22.03
CA VAL A 269 25.99 2.75 -22.68
C VAL A 269 26.32 3.65 -23.86
N ALA A 270 25.33 4.06 -24.67
CA ALA A 270 25.55 5.01 -25.77
C ALA A 270 25.99 6.41 -25.28
N GLU A 271 25.63 6.77 -24.06
CA GLU A 271 26.08 7.99 -23.37
C GLU A 271 27.46 7.85 -22.72
N GLY A 272 28.07 6.67 -22.78
CA GLY A 272 29.46 6.43 -22.36
C GLY A 272 29.62 5.72 -21.01
N LEU A 273 28.56 5.23 -20.39
CA LEU A 273 28.69 4.42 -19.19
C LEU A 273 29.17 3.00 -19.53
N SER A 274 29.90 2.38 -18.62
CA SER A 274 30.20 0.95 -18.71
C SER A 274 28.92 0.10 -18.63
N GLU A 275 28.97 -1.13 -19.18
CA GLU A 275 27.82 -2.07 -19.15
C GLU A 275 27.30 -2.31 -17.71
N ASN A 276 28.19 -2.38 -16.73
CA ASN A 276 27.80 -2.60 -15.34
C ASN A 276 27.12 -1.35 -14.74
N GLU A 277 27.70 -0.17 -14.92
CA GLU A 277 27.11 1.09 -14.43
C GLU A 277 25.76 1.35 -15.11
N ALA A 278 25.67 1.08 -16.41
CA ALA A 278 24.44 1.23 -17.16
C ALA A 278 23.35 0.26 -16.67
N LEU A 279 23.69 -0.99 -16.35
CA LEU A 279 22.74 -1.95 -15.78
C LEU A 279 22.28 -1.53 -14.39
N GLU A 280 23.18 -1.08 -13.52
CA GLU A 280 22.86 -0.60 -12.17
C GLU A 280 21.88 0.59 -12.21
N GLN A 281 22.11 1.54 -13.11
CA GLN A 281 21.19 2.67 -13.28
C GLN A 281 19.88 2.25 -13.96
N ALA A 282 19.95 1.44 -15.01
CA ALA A 282 18.78 1.00 -15.76
C ALA A 282 17.82 0.12 -14.94
N SER A 283 18.33 -0.58 -13.91
CA SER A 283 17.53 -1.39 -12.99
C SER A 283 16.90 -0.60 -11.85
N LEU A 284 17.24 0.67 -11.67
CA LEU A 284 16.67 1.51 -10.63
C LEU A 284 15.19 1.73 -10.86
N ARG A 285 14.37 1.50 -9.81
CA ARG A 285 12.91 1.73 -9.83
C ARG A 285 12.41 2.51 -8.63
N VAL A 286 13.27 2.78 -7.65
CA VAL A 286 12.87 3.46 -6.41
C VAL A 286 13.43 4.87 -6.40
N PHE A 287 12.53 5.84 -6.32
CA PHE A 287 12.84 7.26 -6.30
C PHE A 287 12.16 7.94 -5.11
N GLY A 288 12.78 8.98 -4.58
CA GLY A 288 12.29 9.73 -3.42
C GLY A 288 12.87 11.13 -3.35
N CYS A 289 12.64 11.80 -2.23
CA CYS A 289 13.30 13.08 -1.93
C CYS A 289 14.77 12.86 -1.48
N PRO A 290 15.61 13.88 -1.53
CA PRO A 290 17.01 13.79 -1.08
C PRO A 290 17.10 13.31 0.39
N PRO A 291 18.21 12.67 0.80
CA PRO A 291 18.45 12.32 2.19
C PRO A 291 18.26 13.51 3.13
N GLY A 292 17.65 13.28 4.29
CA GLY A 292 17.39 14.32 5.28
C GLY A 292 16.26 15.31 4.93
N THR A 293 15.54 15.07 3.81
CA THR A 293 14.37 15.88 3.44
C THR A 293 13.11 15.01 3.37
N TYR A 294 11.95 15.66 3.46
CA TYR A 294 10.64 15.02 3.44
C TYR A 294 9.68 15.84 2.58
N GLY A 295 8.72 15.15 1.93
CA GLY A 295 7.71 15.76 1.08
C GLY A 295 8.01 15.61 -0.42
N ALA A 296 7.19 16.26 -1.24
CA ALA A 296 7.28 16.27 -2.70
C ALA A 296 7.40 17.69 -3.30
N GLY A 297 7.40 18.72 -2.45
CA GLY A 297 7.58 20.12 -2.84
C GLY A 297 6.34 20.79 -3.43
N VAL A 298 5.39 20.03 -3.94
CA VAL A 298 4.20 20.53 -4.66
C VAL A 298 3.29 21.36 -3.78
N SER A 299 3.02 20.93 -2.53
CA SER A 299 2.23 21.72 -1.57
C SER A 299 2.82 23.11 -1.34
N LYS A 300 4.15 23.23 -1.26
CA LYS A 300 4.82 24.53 -1.13
C LYS A 300 4.58 25.44 -2.34
N ALA A 301 4.66 24.88 -3.55
CA ALA A 301 4.39 25.62 -4.79
C ALA A 301 2.93 26.10 -4.84
N ILE A 302 1.98 25.23 -4.48
CA ILE A 302 0.55 25.53 -4.46
C ILE A 302 0.25 26.64 -3.42
N HIS A 303 0.72 26.47 -2.18
CA HIS A 303 0.49 27.44 -1.10
C HIS A 303 1.11 28.82 -1.37
N SER A 304 2.27 28.85 -2.02
CA SER A 304 2.92 30.11 -2.40
C SER A 304 2.26 30.77 -3.63
N GLN A 305 1.32 30.10 -4.28
CA GLN A 305 0.68 30.54 -5.53
C GLN A 305 1.68 30.89 -6.65
N ASN A 306 2.87 30.28 -6.61
CA ASN A 306 3.97 30.54 -7.55
C ASN A 306 4.03 29.42 -8.61
N TRP A 307 2.92 29.21 -9.31
CA TRP A 307 2.78 28.29 -10.44
C TRP A 307 1.69 28.79 -11.39
N GLU A 308 1.88 28.62 -12.69
CA GLU A 308 0.94 29.05 -13.72
C GLU A 308 0.32 27.86 -14.43
N SER A 309 1.00 26.71 -14.42
CA SER A 309 0.58 25.50 -15.11
C SER A 309 0.95 24.23 -14.33
N TRP A 310 0.29 23.14 -14.67
CA TRP A 310 0.65 21.82 -14.13
C TRP A 310 2.10 21.40 -14.48
N ARG A 311 2.72 22.01 -15.52
CA ARG A 311 4.13 21.76 -15.85
C ARG A 311 5.07 22.33 -14.80
N ASP A 312 4.75 23.44 -14.20
CA ASP A 312 5.54 24.02 -13.11
C ASP A 312 5.53 23.07 -11.90
N LEU A 313 4.34 22.49 -11.62
CA LEU A 313 4.21 21.46 -10.59
C LEU A 313 5.01 20.18 -10.93
N SER A 314 5.04 19.77 -12.20
CA SER A 314 5.88 18.66 -12.69
C SER A 314 7.36 18.93 -12.48
N GLN A 315 7.84 20.13 -12.76
CA GLN A 315 9.24 20.52 -12.54
C GLN A 315 9.61 20.50 -11.05
N VAL A 316 8.76 21.08 -10.20
CA VAL A 316 8.95 21.04 -8.75
C VAL A 316 8.96 19.60 -8.24
N TYR A 317 8.03 18.79 -8.70
CA TYR A 317 7.96 17.38 -8.32
C TYR A 317 9.22 16.61 -8.75
N THR A 318 9.69 16.81 -9.98
CA THR A 318 10.92 16.20 -10.49
C THR A 318 12.13 16.60 -9.64
N LEU A 319 12.27 17.88 -9.32
CA LEU A 319 13.36 18.37 -8.47
C LEU A 319 13.38 17.69 -7.09
N TRP A 320 12.22 17.48 -6.50
CA TRP A 320 12.09 16.88 -5.17
C TRP A 320 12.09 15.35 -5.19
N SER A 321 11.70 14.72 -6.28
CA SER A 321 11.37 13.28 -6.31
C SER A 321 12.35 12.44 -7.11
N ALA A 322 13.21 13.04 -7.94
CA ALA A 322 14.07 12.31 -8.86
C ALA A 322 15.43 11.90 -8.23
N HIS A 323 15.40 11.46 -6.97
CA HIS A 323 16.60 10.95 -6.29
C HIS A 323 16.51 9.44 -6.17
N GLY A 324 17.48 8.73 -6.76
CA GLY A 324 17.48 7.28 -6.87
C GLY A 324 17.96 6.58 -5.61
N TYR A 325 17.31 5.45 -5.28
CA TYR A 325 17.62 4.60 -4.12
C TYR A 325 17.75 3.14 -4.52
N SER A 326 18.85 2.52 -4.16
CA SER A 326 19.14 1.08 -4.32
C SER A 326 20.24 0.68 -3.33
N SER A 327 20.79 -0.51 -3.48
CA SER A 327 21.99 -0.94 -2.74
C SER A 327 23.22 -0.05 -3.02
N ARG A 328 23.28 0.59 -4.18
CA ARG A 328 24.40 1.44 -4.64
C ARG A 328 24.08 2.94 -4.57
N PHE A 329 22.85 3.31 -4.75
CA PHE A 329 22.41 4.70 -4.82
C PHE A 329 21.66 5.10 -3.56
N HIS A 330 22.10 6.19 -2.93
CA HIS A 330 21.56 6.66 -1.66
C HIS A 330 21.07 8.12 -1.78
N GLY A 331 20.23 8.37 -2.79
CA GLY A 331 19.64 9.70 -3.04
C GLY A 331 20.40 10.55 -4.03
N GLN A 332 21.11 9.96 -4.98
CA GLN A 332 21.68 10.69 -6.12
C GLN A 332 20.57 11.26 -6.99
N ALA A 333 20.72 12.53 -7.37
CA ALA A 333 19.80 13.19 -8.29
C ALA A 333 19.94 12.58 -9.70
N MET A 334 18.85 12.05 -10.23
CA MET A 334 18.75 11.37 -11.53
C MET A 334 17.48 11.81 -12.29
N PRO A 335 17.30 13.11 -12.57
CA PRO A 335 16.05 13.62 -13.14
C PRO A 335 15.78 13.06 -14.54
N GLU A 336 16.79 12.85 -15.36
CA GLU A 336 16.63 12.30 -16.71
C GLU A 336 16.19 10.84 -16.68
N LEU A 337 16.81 10.01 -15.83
CA LEU A 337 16.42 8.63 -15.62
C LEU A 337 14.98 8.51 -15.09
N PHE A 338 14.63 9.32 -14.09
CA PHE A 338 13.30 9.38 -13.52
C PHE A 338 12.25 9.71 -14.59
N ARG A 339 12.47 10.77 -15.37
CA ARG A 339 11.59 11.17 -16.47
C ARG A 339 11.50 10.12 -17.57
N SER A 340 12.64 9.48 -17.93
CA SER A 340 12.70 8.40 -18.90
C SER A 340 11.79 7.24 -18.47
N GLN A 341 11.88 6.80 -17.21
CA GLN A 341 11.03 5.73 -16.71
C GLN A 341 9.56 6.11 -16.61
N LEU A 342 9.25 7.36 -16.24
CA LEU A 342 7.87 7.85 -16.22
C LEU A 342 7.24 7.96 -17.62
N SER A 343 8.02 8.01 -18.68
CA SER A 343 7.52 8.10 -20.06
C SER A 343 6.76 6.85 -20.53
N SER A 344 7.02 5.69 -19.94
CA SER A 344 6.34 4.42 -20.24
C SER A 344 5.15 4.12 -19.33
N VAL A 345 4.88 4.99 -18.35
CA VAL A 345 3.84 4.78 -17.36
C VAL A 345 2.45 4.97 -17.98
N GLY A 346 1.66 3.90 -18.00
CA GLY A 346 0.27 3.90 -18.45
C GLY A 346 -0.74 4.14 -17.31
N MET A 347 -0.34 3.88 -16.06
CA MET A 347 -1.22 3.98 -14.89
C MET A 347 -0.46 4.48 -13.67
N THR A 348 -1.10 5.33 -12.86
CA THR A 348 -0.59 5.73 -11.55
C THR A 348 -1.45 5.13 -10.44
N ILE A 349 -0.81 4.69 -9.35
CA ILE A 349 -1.46 4.02 -8.22
C ILE A 349 -1.14 4.75 -6.92
N LYS A 350 -2.15 4.91 -6.06
CA LYS A 350 -2.00 5.28 -4.66
C LYS A 350 -3.03 4.50 -3.83
N ASN A 351 -2.56 3.68 -2.93
CA ASN A 351 -3.40 3.01 -1.95
C ASN A 351 -3.48 3.84 -0.67
N GLU A 352 -4.66 3.89 -0.07
CA GLU A 352 -4.90 4.52 1.21
C GLU A 352 -5.76 3.61 2.07
N SER A 353 -5.29 3.33 3.27
CA SER A 353 -5.97 2.45 4.21
C SER A 353 -6.65 3.19 5.35
N SER A 354 -6.49 4.51 5.44
CA SER A 354 -7.10 5.32 6.49
C SER A 354 -8.63 5.31 6.36
N VAL A 355 -9.29 5.17 7.49
CA VAL A 355 -10.74 5.34 7.62
C VAL A 355 -11.09 6.73 8.17
N GLU A 356 -10.08 7.51 8.52
CA GLU A 356 -10.17 8.79 9.22
C GLU A 356 -9.84 9.97 8.31
N ILE A 357 -9.01 9.74 7.28
CA ILE A 357 -8.49 10.75 6.36
C ILE A 357 -8.71 10.27 4.94
N ASP A 358 -9.36 11.06 4.12
CA ASP A 358 -9.50 10.84 2.68
C ASP A 358 -8.61 11.77 1.84
N MET A 359 -8.73 11.67 0.52
CA MET A 359 -7.90 12.45 -0.40
C MET A 359 -8.15 13.96 -0.32
N LEU A 360 -9.24 14.41 0.27
CA LEU A 360 -9.58 15.83 0.42
C LEU A 360 -9.11 16.39 1.76
N ASP A 361 -8.83 15.52 2.73
CA ASP A 361 -8.43 15.90 4.07
C ASP A 361 -6.92 16.18 4.20
N SER A 362 -6.10 15.66 3.25
CA SER A 362 -4.64 15.75 3.33
C SER A 362 -4.02 16.33 2.07
N ASP A 363 -3.17 17.34 2.23
CA ASP A 363 -2.38 17.93 1.15
C ASP A 363 -1.30 16.96 0.59
N ASP A 364 -0.98 15.92 1.30
CA ASP A 364 -0.07 14.88 0.84
C ASP A 364 -0.60 14.14 -0.40
N PHE A 365 -1.92 13.97 -0.55
CA PHE A 365 -2.49 13.35 -1.73
C PHE A 365 -2.19 14.14 -3.01
N TYR A 366 -2.50 15.42 -3.05
CA TYR A 366 -2.22 16.20 -4.25
C TYR A 366 -0.72 16.50 -4.41
N SER A 367 0.04 16.55 -3.31
CA SER A 367 1.48 16.78 -3.37
C SER A 367 2.22 15.57 -3.93
N TYR A 368 1.96 14.37 -3.43
CA TYR A 368 2.64 13.14 -3.85
C TYR A 368 2.01 12.53 -5.11
N HIS A 369 0.72 12.24 -5.08
CA HIS A 369 0.07 11.57 -6.19
C HIS A 369 -0.31 12.53 -7.30
N GLY A 370 -0.87 13.69 -6.97
CA GLY A 370 -1.16 14.74 -7.95
C GLY A 370 0.13 15.22 -8.65
N GLY A 371 1.21 15.41 -7.90
CA GLY A 371 2.53 15.74 -8.45
C GLY A 371 3.08 14.64 -9.37
N LEU A 372 2.90 13.37 -9.00
CA LEU A 372 3.27 12.23 -9.86
C LEU A 372 2.47 12.23 -11.16
N ILE A 373 1.14 12.42 -11.09
CA ILE A 373 0.28 12.52 -12.27
C ILE A 373 0.73 13.65 -13.19
N ALA A 374 1.03 14.84 -12.63
CA ALA A 374 1.52 15.98 -13.41
C ALA A 374 2.84 15.63 -14.12
N CYS A 375 3.75 14.94 -13.42
CA CYS A 375 5.04 14.53 -14.00
C CYS A 375 4.89 13.44 -15.07
N VAL A 376 4.09 12.42 -14.85
CA VAL A 376 3.78 11.39 -15.86
C VAL A 376 3.17 12.04 -17.09
N ARG A 377 2.20 12.95 -16.91
CA ARG A 377 1.57 13.68 -18.02
C ARG A 377 2.56 14.52 -18.82
N ASP A 378 3.57 15.08 -18.16
CA ASP A 378 4.63 15.85 -18.83
C ASP A 378 5.60 14.97 -19.63
N CYS A 379 5.80 13.73 -19.18
CA CYS A 379 6.74 12.77 -19.80
C CYS A 379 6.10 11.95 -20.93
N SER A 380 4.84 11.50 -20.77
CA SER A 380 4.18 10.55 -21.66
C SER A 380 2.97 11.13 -22.40
N GLY A 381 2.59 12.39 -22.16
CA GLY A 381 1.35 12.97 -22.65
C GLY A 381 0.18 12.76 -21.67
N PRO A 382 -1.09 12.85 -22.09
CA PRO A 382 -2.22 12.68 -21.19
C PRO A 382 -2.16 11.34 -20.46
N VAL A 383 -2.16 11.39 -19.12
CA VAL A 383 -2.13 10.17 -18.28
C VAL A 383 -3.30 9.29 -18.67
N SER A 384 -2.97 8.04 -18.93
CA SER A 384 -3.93 7.08 -19.41
C SER A 384 -4.94 6.72 -18.34
N TYR A 385 -4.50 6.51 -17.10
CA TYR A 385 -5.35 6.09 -16.01
C TYR A 385 -4.75 6.42 -14.63
N THR A 386 -5.60 6.83 -13.70
CA THR A 386 -5.24 7.04 -12.29
C THR A 386 -6.07 6.10 -11.45
N HIS A 387 -5.41 5.23 -10.69
CA HIS A 387 -6.05 4.34 -9.73
C HIS A 387 -5.82 4.86 -8.31
N LEU A 388 -6.92 5.27 -7.68
CA LEU A 388 -6.96 5.62 -6.26
C LEU A 388 -7.74 4.54 -5.55
N ARG A 389 -7.15 3.92 -4.56
CA ARG A 389 -7.84 3.01 -3.68
C ARG A 389 -7.79 3.54 -2.26
N ALA A 390 -8.95 3.96 -1.76
CA ALA A 390 -9.20 4.11 -0.34
C ALA A 390 -9.94 2.86 0.14
N HIS A 391 -9.53 2.28 1.23
CA HIS A 391 -10.11 1.03 1.75
C HIS A 391 -11.60 1.09 2.05
N GLU A 392 -12.16 2.31 2.18
CA GLU A 392 -13.58 2.53 2.44
C GLU A 392 -14.39 3.03 1.25
N THR A 393 -13.77 3.70 0.27
CA THR A 393 -14.51 4.21 -0.90
C THR A 393 -15.02 3.09 -1.80
N ALA A 394 -14.43 1.91 -1.77
CA ALA A 394 -15.01 0.74 -2.43
C ALA A 394 -16.29 0.21 -1.73
N ALA A 395 -16.64 0.73 -0.55
CA ALA A 395 -17.89 0.44 0.13
C ALA A 395 -18.94 1.56 -0.07
N ASN A 396 -18.53 2.71 -0.62
CA ASN A 396 -19.38 3.89 -0.80
C ASN A 396 -19.54 4.29 -2.28
N LEU A 397 -18.93 3.57 -3.21
CA LEU A 397 -19.19 3.61 -4.64
C LEU A 397 -19.78 2.27 -5.09
#